data_bd3b81775cccc1a1c30dd61be2a3c9b5
#
_entry.id   bd3b81775cccc1a1c30dd61be2a3c9b5
#
_cell.length_a   1.000
_cell.length_b   1.000
_cell.length_c   1.000
_cell.angle_alpha   90.00
_cell.angle_beta   90.00
_cell.angle_gamma   90.00
#
_symmetry.space_group_name_H-M   'P 1'
#
loop_
_entity.id
_entity.type
_entity.pdbx_description
1 polymer ?
#
loop_
_entity_poly.entity_id
_entity_poly.type
_entity_poly.pdbx_seq_one_letter_code
_entity_poly.pdbx_strand_id
1 'polypeptide(L)'
;KVNCLIDFFSEEIPASMQLFLENELNLLFEKVLNKVLLSYEKIEILSSPRHHCVLIHNIDSVQKDQSLDIKGPRIDAPKLAIEGFLKTNKTTLKKLTVNKTNKGEFYFHKKFIKGKTFSQLITDIVQEVCASISWPKSQRWGYSDLKWGRPLRNIMVLIDKSCVNGKIKINDHDFIKFKNYTFGHRSLNKKVKVNSVEDFINTMKNSYVFVNRLQRKKAIEMQISKIS
;
A
#
# COMPACT_ATOMS: atom_id res chain seq x y z
N LYS A 1 -15.20 -2.52 -7.84
CA LYS A 1 -14.11 -1.57 -7.63
C LYS A 1 -14.42 -0.70 -6.43
N VAL A 2 -13.38 -0.16 -5.80
CA VAL A 2 -13.47 0.69 -4.59
C VAL A 2 -12.48 1.84 -4.68
N ASN A 3 -12.71 2.89 -3.89
CA ASN A 3 -11.74 3.97 -3.69
C ASN A 3 -10.98 3.75 -2.37
N CYS A 4 -9.71 4.09 -2.34
CA CYS A 4 -8.91 3.96 -1.14
C CYS A 4 -8.18 5.27 -0.82
N LEU A 5 -8.19 5.63 0.45
CA LEU A 5 -7.39 6.70 1.02
C LEU A 5 -6.43 6.12 2.06
N ILE A 6 -5.17 6.50 1.97
CA ILE A 6 -4.16 6.23 2.99
C ILE A 6 -3.60 7.58 3.40
N ASP A 7 -3.71 7.95 4.67
CA ASP A 7 -3.12 9.18 5.22
C ASP A 7 -1.99 8.82 6.19
N PHE A 8 -0.77 9.14 5.79
CA PHE A 8 0.43 9.07 6.61
C PHE A 8 0.60 10.41 7.34
N PHE A 9 0.28 10.46 8.61
CA PHE A 9 0.46 11.65 9.44
C PHE A 9 1.75 11.57 10.23
N SER A 10 2.66 12.53 9.99
CA SER A 10 3.98 12.58 10.62
C SER A 10 4.24 13.91 11.30
N GLU A 11 5.40 14.07 11.95
CA GLU A 11 5.95 15.38 12.24
C GLU A 11 6.33 16.10 10.93
N GLU A 12 6.54 17.41 10.98
CA GLU A 12 6.68 18.26 9.80
C GLU A 12 7.84 17.85 8.89
N ILE A 13 7.53 17.38 7.69
CA ILE A 13 8.52 17.04 6.66
C ILE A 13 8.94 18.33 5.93
N PRO A 14 10.25 18.59 5.79
CA PRO A 14 10.75 19.76 5.09
C PRO A 14 10.20 19.87 3.66
N ALA A 15 9.94 21.09 3.19
CA ALA A 15 9.33 21.34 1.88
C ALA A 15 10.12 20.68 0.73
N SER A 16 11.46 20.69 0.78
CA SER A 16 12.33 20.03 -0.20
C SER A 16 12.14 18.52 -0.27
N MET A 17 11.69 17.88 0.80
CA MET A 17 11.44 16.44 0.86
C MET A 17 10.00 16.05 0.54
N GLN A 18 9.06 17.01 0.53
CA GLN A 18 7.66 16.71 0.24
C GLN A 18 7.47 16.25 -1.22
N LEU A 19 8.09 16.95 -2.18
CA LEU A 19 8.02 16.57 -3.59
C LEU A 19 8.71 15.23 -3.85
N PHE A 20 9.84 14.98 -3.20
CA PHE A 20 10.50 13.67 -3.25
C PHE A 20 9.53 12.58 -2.77
N LEU A 21 8.89 12.77 -1.61
CA LEU A 21 7.96 11.80 -1.06
C LEU A 21 6.72 11.58 -1.94
N GLU A 22 6.19 12.64 -2.56
CA GLU A 22 5.09 12.52 -3.52
C GLU A 22 5.46 11.56 -4.67
N ASN A 23 6.65 11.73 -5.25
CA ASN A 23 7.12 10.89 -6.35
C ASN A 23 7.40 9.44 -5.90
N GLU A 24 8.08 9.26 -4.77
CA GLU A 24 8.38 7.94 -4.21
C GLU A 24 7.11 7.16 -3.88
N LEU A 25 6.12 7.79 -3.22
CA LEU A 25 4.85 7.14 -2.92
C LEU A 25 4.14 6.69 -4.19
N ASN A 26 4.09 7.55 -5.21
CA ASN A 26 3.46 7.19 -6.48
C ASN A 26 4.13 5.95 -7.10
N LEU A 27 5.45 5.98 -7.28
CA LEU A 27 6.22 4.89 -7.87
C LEU A 27 6.10 3.58 -7.07
N LEU A 28 6.19 3.67 -5.75
CA LEU A 28 6.13 2.47 -4.90
C LEU A 28 4.73 1.87 -4.87
N PHE A 29 3.67 2.67 -4.78
CA PHE A 29 2.31 2.15 -4.87
C PHE A 29 2.03 1.52 -6.23
N GLU A 30 2.43 2.15 -7.33
CA GLU A 30 2.34 1.54 -8.68
C GLU A 30 3.05 0.18 -8.74
N LYS A 31 4.29 0.13 -8.26
CA LYS A 31 5.09 -1.10 -8.25
C LYS A 31 4.44 -2.21 -7.43
N VAL A 32 3.98 -1.89 -6.21
CA VAL A 32 3.41 -2.89 -5.31
C VAL A 32 2.04 -3.35 -5.78
N LEU A 33 1.18 -2.45 -6.28
CA LEU A 33 -0.13 -2.81 -6.84
C LEU A 33 0.00 -3.69 -8.08
N ASN A 34 0.94 -3.39 -8.97
CA ASN A 34 1.24 -4.24 -10.12
C ASN A 34 1.75 -5.63 -9.70
N LYS A 35 2.62 -5.70 -8.68
CA LYS A 35 3.12 -6.97 -8.11
C LYS A 35 2.00 -7.84 -7.56
N VAL A 36 0.99 -7.25 -6.94
CA VAL A 36 -0.17 -7.97 -6.41
C VAL A 36 -1.31 -8.09 -7.42
N LEU A 37 -1.10 -7.69 -8.68
CA LEU A 37 -2.04 -7.83 -9.80
C LEU A 37 -3.43 -7.22 -9.51
N LEU A 38 -3.45 -6.03 -8.94
CA LEU A 38 -4.65 -5.22 -8.76
C LEU A 38 -4.66 -4.07 -9.77
N SER A 39 -5.70 -4.00 -10.58
CA SER A 39 -5.89 -2.89 -11.52
C SER A 39 -6.58 -1.72 -10.82
N TYR A 40 -6.16 -0.51 -11.15
CA TYR A 40 -6.72 0.74 -10.65
C TYR A 40 -6.82 1.75 -11.79
N GLU A 41 -7.59 2.81 -11.60
CA GLU A 41 -7.73 3.86 -12.61
C GLU A 41 -6.62 4.92 -12.47
N LYS A 42 -6.42 5.43 -11.25
CA LYS A 42 -5.48 6.52 -10.96
C LYS A 42 -4.98 6.43 -9.53
N ILE A 43 -3.71 6.79 -9.34
CA ILE A 43 -3.16 7.13 -8.02
C ILE A 43 -2.97 8.65 -7.98
N GLU A 44 -3.43 9.28 -6.91
CA GLU A 44 -3.25 10.70 -6.64
C GLU A 44 -2.55 10.86 -5.30
N ILE A 45 -1.43 11.59 -5.30
CA ILE A 45 -0.69 11.88 -4.07
C ILE A 45 -0.97 13.31 -3.66
N LEU A 46 -1.37 13.50 -2.41
CA LEU A 46 -1.58 14.81 -1.81
C LEU A 46 -0.60 14.98 -0.65
N SER A 47 0.02 16.15 -0.56
CA SER A 47 1.04 16.40 0.46
C SER A 47 0.88 17.77 1.11
N SER A 48 1.01 17.76 2.42
CA SER A 48 1.19 18.92 3.28
C SER A 48 2.39 18.67 4.21
N PRO A 49 2.83 19.62 5.02
CA PRO A 49 3.98 19.40 5.90
C PRO A 49 3.85 18.16 6.82
N ARG A 50 2.66 17.77 7.21
CA ARG A 50 2.40 16.67 8.15
C ARG A 50 1.56 15.53 7.57
N HIS A 51 0.82 15.76 6.48
CA HIS A 51 -0.04 14.75 5.85
C HIS A 51 0.51 14.39 4.48
N HIS A 52 0.68 13.11 4.24
CA HIS A 52 1.10 12.54 2.96
C HIS A 52 0.08 11.47 2.60
N CYS A 53 -0.81 11.84 1.68
CA CYS A 53 -1.99 11.05 1.41
C CYS A 53 -1.91 10.40 0.04
N VAL A 54 -2.34 9.17 -0.04
CA VAL A 54 -2.45 8.40 -1.28
C VAL A 54 -3.92 8.10 -1.50
N LEU A 55 -4.47 8.61 -2.60
CA LEU A 55 -5.80 8.27 -3.07
C LEU A 55 -5.66 7.33 -4.26
N ILE A 56 -6.28 6.17 -4.16
CA ILE A 56 -6.31 5.18 -5.24
C ILE A 56 -7.75 5.08 -5.72
N HIS A 57 -7.97 5.49 -6.96
CA HIS A 57 -9.31 5.55 -7.56
C HIS A 57 -9.62 4.25 -8.30
N ASN A 58 -10.83 3.74 -8.09
CA ASN A 58 -11.39 2.58 -8.81
C ASN A 58 -10.45 1.36 -8.84
N ILE A 59 -9.86 1.00 -7.69
CA ILE A 59 -9.05 -0.21 -7.56
C ILE A 59 -9.93 -1.45 -7.49
N ASP A 60 -9.44 -2.57 -8.02
CA ASP A 60 -10.13 -3.86 -7.92
C ASP A 60 -10.31 -4.26 -6.45
N SER A 61 -11.55 -4.56 -6.06
CA SER A 61 -11.88 -4.98 -4.68
C SER A 61 -11.38 -6.38 -4.35
N VAL A 62 -11.10 -7.21 -5.37
CA VAL A 62 -10.59 -8.58 -5.25
C VAL A 62 -9.58 -8.85 -6.36
N GLN A 63 -8.46 -9.50 -6.02
CA GLN A 63 -7.51 -10.01 -7.01
C GLN A 63 -8.19 -11.06 -7.91
N LYS A 64 -7.76 -11.13 -9.16
CA LYS A 64 -8.13 -12.26 -10.03
C LYS A 64 -7.51 -13.54 -9.50
N ASP A 65 -8.25 -14.64 -9.60
CA ASP A 65 -7.71 -15.96 -9.33
C ASP A 65 -6.53 -16.24 -10.25
N GLN A 66 -5.50 -16.86 -9.73
CA GLN A 66 -4.30 -17.17 -10.46
C GLN A 66 -4.14 -18.68 -10.61
N SER A 67 -3.59 -19.11 -11.73
CA SER A 67 -3.12 -20.49 -11.89
C SER A 67 -1.62 -20.49 -12.07
N LEU A 68 -0.92 -21.22 -11.23
CA LEU A 68 0.52 -21.39 -11.30
C LEU A 68 0.86 -22.79 -11.75
N ASP A 69 1.59 -22.91 -12.84
CA ASP A 69 2.08 -24.19 -13.32
C ASP A 69 3.41 -24.52 -12.62
N ILE A 70 3.33 -25.40 -11.62
CA ILE A 70 4.50 -25.84 -10.87
C ILE A 70 5.13 -27.02 -11.61
N LYS A 71 6.36 -26.82 -12.09
CA LYS A 71 7.15 -27.86 -12.73
C LYS A 71 7.58 -28.89 -11.68
N GLY A 72 7.27 -30.16 -11.94
CA GLY A 72 7.63 -31.30 -11.11
C GLY A 72 8.82 -32.09 -11.66
N PRO A 73 9.06 -33.29 -11.12
CA PRO A 73 10.08 -34.20 -11.59
C PRO A 73 9.78 -34.70 -13.02
N ARG A 74 10.78 -35.30 -13.67
CA ARG A 74 10.62 -35.99 -14.93
C ARG A 74 9.71 -37.22 -14.77
N ILE A 75 9.08 -37.66 -15.83
CA ILE A 75 8.20 -38.83 -15.79
C ILE A 75 8.95 -40.11 -15.46
N ASP A 76 10.24 -40.18 -15.85
CA ASP A 76 11.17 -41.29 -15.59
C ASP A 76 11.93 -41.17 -14.27
N ALA A 77 11.58 -40.18 -13.41
CA ALA A 77 12.21 -39.94 -12.11
C ALA A 77 11.89 -41.05 -11.10
N PRO A 78 12.75 -41.30 -10.09
CA PRO A 78 12.48 -42.27 -9.04
C PRO A 78 11.14 -42.02 -8.34
N LYS A 79 10.43 -43.09 -7.98
CA LYS A 79 9.12 -43.00 -7.28
C LYS A 79 9.12 -42.08 -6.06
N LEU A 80 10.20 -42.13 -5.29
CA LEU A 80 10.39 -41.23 -4.12
C LEU A 80 10.35 -39.73 -4.47
N ALA A 81 10.92 -39.35 -5.62
CA ALA A 81 10.88 -37.96 -6.08
C ALA A 81 9.46 -37.52 -6.49
N ILE A 82 8.74 -38.40 -7.15
CA ILE A 82 7.35 -38.17 -7.58
C ILE A 82 6.45 -38.08 -6.32
N GLU A 83 6.57 -39.02 -5.40
CA GLU A 83 5.81 -39.00 -4.12
C GLU A 83 6.11 -37.77 -3.27
N GLY A 84 7.37 -37.36 -3.18
CA GLY A 84 7.79 -36.13 -2.52
C GLY A 84 7.11 -34.88 -3.12
N PHE A 85 7.08 -34.80 -4.45
CA PHE A 85 6.42 -33.73 -5.18
C PHE A 85 4.90 -33.70 -4.93
N LEU A 86 4.25 -34.88 -4.96
CA LEU A 86 2.81 -35.00 -4.66
C LEU A 86 2.48 -34.58 -3.24
N LYS A 87 3.27 -34.99 -2.25
CA LYS A 87 3.10 -34.59 -0.84
C LYS A 87 3.27 -33.09 -0.64
N THR A 88 4.34 -32.52 -1.19
CA THR A 88 4.63 -31.08 -1.08
C THR A 88 3.53 -30.22 -1.67
N ASN A 89 2.97 -30.64 -2.81
CA ASN A 89 1.92 -29.88 -3.50
C ASN A 89 0.50 -30.31 -3.12
N LYS A 90 0.33 -31.22 -2.17
CA LYS A 90 -0.98 -31.77 -1.74
C LYS A 90 -1.87 -32.17 -2.90
N THR A 91 -1.29 -32.90 -3.87
CA THR A 91 -1.95 -33.29 -5.12
C THR A 91 -1.82 -34.79 -5.36
N THR A 92 -2.44 -35.29 -6.41
CA THR A 92 -2.37 -36.71 -6.82
C THR A 92 -1.86 -36.81 -8.25
N LEU A 93 -1.30 -37.97 -8.64
CA LEU A 93 -0.74 -38.20 -9.97
C LEU A 93 -1.77 -37.93 -11.07
N LYS A 94 -3.04 -38.23 -10.83
CA LYS A 94 -4.16 -38.01 -11.78
C LYS A 94 -4.43 -36.52 -12.08
N LYS A 95 -3.98 -35.61 -11.23
CA LYS A 95 -4.15 -34.16 -11.40
C LYS A 95 -2.93 -33.48 -12.02
N LEU A 96 -1.92 -34.25 -12.36
CA LEU A 96 -0.74 -33.74 -13.03
C LEU A 96 -0.93 -33.79 -14.55
N THR A 97 -0.41 -32.77 -15.24
CA THR A 97 -0.25 -32.79 -16.71
C THR A 97 1.20 -33.09 -17.05
N VAL A 98 1.41 -33.73 -18.19
CA VAL A 98 2.77 -33.98 -18.69
C VAL A 98 3.03 -33.01 -19.83
N ASN A 99 4.09 -32.21 -19.71
CA ASN A 99 4.52 -31.33 -20.78
C ASN A 99 5.94 -31.68 -21.23
N LYS A 100 6.12 -31.70 -22.54
CA LYS A 100 7.41 -31.92 -23.19
C LYS A 100 8.18 -30.60 -23.24
N THR A 101 9.41 -30.60 -22.70
CA THR A 101 10.33 -29.48 -22.74
C THR A 101 11.61 -29.90 -23.48
N ASN A 102 12.47 -28.96 -23.84
CA ASN A 102 13.78 -29.24 -24.49
C ASN A 102 14.68 -30.17 -23.65
N LYS A 103 14.37 -30.39 -22.34
CA LYS A 103 15.12 -31.23 -21.41
C LYS A 103 14.41 -32.56 -21.06
N GLY A 104 13.34 -32.90 -21.79
CA GLY A 104 12.55 -34.11 -21.57
C GLY A 104 11.11 -33.82 -21.13
N GLU A 105 10.40 -34.85 -20.72
CA GLU A 105 9.01 -34.80 -20.29
C GLU A 105 8.94 -34.67 -18.75
N PHE A 106 8.14 -33.72 -18.28
CA PHE A 106 8.02 -33.39 -16.87
C PHE A 106 6.56 -33.38 -16.45
N TYR A 107 6.31 -33.73 -15.19
CA TYR A 107 5.03 -33.50 -14.54
C TYR A 107 4.85 -32.02 -14.26
N PHE A 108 3.63 -31.53 -14.46
CA PHE A 108 3.23 -30.16 -14.10
C PHE A 108 1.97 -30.23 -13.23
N HIS A 109 1.99 -29.47 -12.15
CA HIS A 109 0.83 -29.29 -11.28
C HIS A 109 0.28 -27.89 -11.43
N LYS A 110 -0.97 -27.78 -11.91
CA LYS A 110 -1.68 -26.50 -11.99
C LYS A 110 -2.29 -26.17 -10.64
N LYS A 111 -1.62 -25.29 -9.90
CA LYS A 111 -2.08 -24.82 -8.59
C LYS A 111 -2.96 -23.59 -8.77
N PHE A 112 -4.22 -23.67 -8.35
CA PHE A 112 -5.11 -22.53 -8.30
C PHE A 112 -4.92 -21.77 -6.98
N ILE A 113 -4.69 -20.45 -7.09
CA ILE A 113 -4.55 -19.55 -5.97
C ILE A 113 -5.73 -18.59 -6.05
N LYS A 114 -6.64 -18.70 -5.08
CA LYS A 114 -7.78 -17.80 -4.97
C LYS A 114 -7.32 -16.38 -4.67
N GLY A 115 -7.85 -15.41 -5.41
CA GLY A 115 -7.56 -14.00 -5.18
C GLY A 115 -7.99 -13.54 -3.80
N LYS A 116 -7.17 -12.70 -3.17
CA LYS A 116 -7.47 -12.05 -1.89
C LYS A 116 -8.24 -10.76 -2.15
N THR A 117 -9.03 -10.31 -1.17
CA THR A 117 -9.66 -9.00 -1.23
C THR A 117 -8.60 -7.90 -1.02
N PHE A 118 -8.86 -6.73 -1.61
CA PHE A 118 -7.98 -5.56 -1.41
C PHE A 118 -7.85 -5.20 0.08
N SER A 119 -8.94 -5.30 0.83
CA SER A 119 -8.93 -5.07 2.29
C SER A 119 -8.00 -6.04 3.05
N GLN A 120 -7.81 -7.26 2.56
CA GLN A 120 -6.84 -8.21 3.15
C GLN A 120 -5.39 -7.90 2.77
N LEU A 121 -5.16 -7.25 1.63
CA LEU A 121 -3.83 -6.96 1.10
C LEU A 121 -3.29 -5.60 1.52
N ILE A 122 -4.16 -4.63 1.78
CA ILE A 122 -3.75 -3.23 1.96
C ILE A 122 -2.75 -3.03 3.10
N THR A 123 -2.85 -3.81 4.18
CA THR A 123 -1.91 -3.74 5.30
C THR A 123 -0.49 -4.12 4.87
N ASP A 124 -0.37 -5.22 4.10
CA ASP A 124 0.92 -5.69 3.58
C ASP A 124 1.47 -4.70 2.53
N ILE A 125 0.60 -4.14 1.70
CA ILE A 125 0.96 -3.11 0.71
C ILE A 125 1.54 -1.88 1.41
N VAL A 126 0.86 -1.36 2.42
CA VAL A 126 1.31 -0.20 3.20
C VAL A 126 2.63 -0.50 3.91
N GLN A 127 2.79 -1.70 4.48
CA GLN A 127 4.04 -2.14 5.11
C GLN A 127 5.19 -2.16 4.11
N GLU A 128 4.99 -2.77 2.94
CA GLU A 128 6.03 -2.86 1.89
C GLU A 128 6.42 -1.49 1.37
N VAL A 129 5.46 -0.61 1.12
CA VAL A 129 5.73 0.77 0.68
C VAL A 129 6.53 1.53 1.74
N CYS A 130 6.08 1.53 3.01
CA CYS A 130 6.79 2.24 4.09
C CYS A 130 8.23 1.76 4.26
N ALA A 131 8.48 0.46 4.13
CA ALA A 131 9.82 -0.13 4.24
C ALA A 131 10.72 0.17 3.03
N SER A 132 10.12 0.47 1.87
CA SER A 132 10.85 0.62 0.59
C SER A 132 11.23 2.07 0.27
N ILE A 133 10.74 3.08 0.99
CA ILE A 133 11.06 4.48 0.71
C ILE A 133 12.56 4.76 0.95
N SER A 134 13.25 5.19 -0.09
CA SER A 134 14.67 5.53 -0.04
C SER A 134 14.90 6.99 0.34
N TRP A 135 14.63 7.36 1.58
CA TRP A 135 14.72 8.73 2.06
C TRP A 135 16.10 9.36 1.86
N PRO A 136 16.21 10.58 1.30
CA PRO A 136 17.50 11.31 1.23
C PRO A 136 18.06 11.61 2.62
N LYS A 137 17.17 11.96 3.56
CA LYS A 137 17.44 12.10 5.00
C LYS A 137 16.30 11.48 5.77
N SER A 138 16.60 10.55 6.65
CA SER A 138 15.62 9.87 7.47
C SER A 138 15.99 9.93 8.94
N GLN A 139 14.98 9.74 9.78
CA GLN A 139 15.15 9.56 11.21
C GLN A 139 14.62 8.20 11.64
N ARG A 140 15.28 7.61 12.63
CA ARG A 140 14.70 6.60 13.48
C ARG A 140 14.18 7.29 14.73
N TRP A 141 13.09 6.83 15.29
CA TRP A 141 12.53 7.39 16.53
C TRP A 141 12.19 6.25 17.49
N GLY A 142 12.47 6.50 18.77
CA GLY A 142 12.35 5.46 19.78
C GLY A 142 13.19 4.24 19.40
N TYR A 143 12.60 3.07 19.47
CA TYR A 143 13.22 1.79 19.08
C TYR A 143 12.86 1.34 17.66
N SER A 144 12.41 2.27 16.79
CA SER A 144 11.96 1.96 15.44
C SER A 144 13.11 1.59 14.51
N ASP A 145 12.98 0.48 13.78
CA ASP A 145 13.84 0.13 12.64
C ASP A 145 13.34 0.78 11.34
N LEU A 146 12.05 1.12 11.30
CA LEU A 146 11.46 1.83 10.18
C LEU A 146 12.07 3.24 10.11
N LYS A 147 12.53 3.61 8.91
CA LYS A 147 13.02 4.95 8.61
C LYS A 147 11.91 5.77 8.00
N TRP A 148 11.70 6.97 8.50
CA TRP A 148 10.78 7.95 7.92
C TRP A 148 11.43 9.32 7.93
N GLY A 149 11.03 10.26 7.04
CA GLY A 149 11.63 11.60 6.97
C GLY A 149 11.52 12.39 8.27
N ARG A 150 10.44 12.17 9.01
CA ARG A 150 10.20 12.64 10.40
C ARG A 150 9.33 11.58 11.09
N PRO A 151 9.27 11.54 12.44
CA PRO A 151 8.49 10.50 13.14
C PRO A 151 7.06 10.37 12.63
N LEU A 152 6.71 9.18 12.15
CA LEU A 152 5.36 8.83 11.72
C LEU A 152 4.49 8.62 12.97
N ARG A 153 3.40 9.38 13.08
CA ARG A 153 2.57 9.46 14.29
C ARG A 153 1.26 8.70 14.17
N ASN A 154 0.71 8.65 12.96
CA ASN A 154 -0.58 8.03 12.70
C ASN A 154 -0.67 7.54 11.27
N ILE A 155 -1.42 6.47 11.06
CA ILE A 155 -1.83 6.02 9.73
C ILE A 155 -3.34 5.82 9.78
N MET A 156 -4.04 6.37 8.79
CA MET A 156 -5.45 6.10 8.57
C MET A 156 -5.61 5.47 7.18
N VAL A 157 -6.34 4.37 7.12
CA VAL A 157 -6.66 3.71 5.85
C VAL A 157 -8.18 3.59 5.75
N LEU A 158 -8.74 4.14 4.68
CA LEU A 158 -10.16 4.13 4.39
C LEU A 158 -10.40 3.50 3.02
N ILE A 159 -11.34 2.57 2.94
CA ILE A 159 -11.83 2.01 1.67
C ILE A 159 -13.29 2.41 1.55
N ASP A 160 -13.61 3.25 0.56
CA ASP A 160 -14.88 3.96 0.39
C ASP A 160 -15.29 4.68 1.69
N LYS A 161 -16.17 4.09 2.50
CA LYS A 161 -16.66 4.61 3.78
C LYS A 161 -16.19 3.81 5.00
N SER A 162 -15.36 2.79 4.78
CA SER A 162 -14.98 1.84 5.83
C SER A 162 -13.50 1.98 6.20
N CYS A 163 -13.24 2.24 7.49
CA CYS A 163 -11.87 2.23 8.00
C CYS A 163 -11.33 0.80 8.07
N VAL A 164 -10.10 0.62 7.61
CA VAL A 164 -9.39 -0.66 7.69
C VAL A 164 -8.71 -0.78 9.05
N ASN A 165 -8.93 -1.89 9.73
CA ASN A 165 -8.15 -2.26 10.89
C ASN A 165 -6.86 -2.95 10.43
N GLY A 166 -5.72 -2.36 10.76
CA GLY A 166 -4.41 -2.87 10.38
C GLY A 166 -3.30 -2.31 11.25
N LYS A 167 -2.10 -2.78 11.02
CA LYS A 167 -0.90 -2.29 11.68
C LYS A 167 0.31 -2.50 10.79
N ILE A 168 1.27 -1.59 10.83
CA ILE A 168 2.59 -1.78 10.26
C ILE A 168 3.61 -2.03 11.37
N LYS A 169 4.57 -2.90 11.08
CA LYS A 169 5.68 -3.22 11.96
C LYS A 169 6.71 -2.10 11.87
N ILE A 170 7.19 -1.60 13.00
CA ILE A 170 8.26 -0.61 13.06
C ILE A 170 9.57 -1.18 13.62
N ASN A 171 9.49 -2.25 14.38
CA ASN A 171 10.57 -3.13 14.81
C ASN A 171 10.00 -4.52 15.14
N ASP A 172 10.76 -5.40 15.78
CA ASP A 172 10.29 -6.76 16.10
C ASP A 172 9.16 -6.81 17.12
N HIS A 173 8.99 -5.79 17.95
CA HIS A 173 8.02 -5.77 19.05
C HIS A 173 6.93 -4.70 18.89
N ASP A 174 7.22 -3.61 18.17
CA ASP A 174 6.35 -2.44 18.09
C ASP A 174 5.68 -2.26 16.73
N PHE A 175 4.48 -1.68 16.77
CA PHE A 175 3.63 -1.49 15.61
C PHE A 175 2.96 -0.11 15.63
N ILE A 176 2.75 0.49 14.46
CA ILE A 176 1.81 1.59 14.28
C ILE A 176 0.47 1.00 13.85
N LYS A 177 -0.53 1.08 14.72
CA LYS A 177 -1.90 0.64 14.40
C LYS A 177 -2.60 1.69 13.56
N PHE A 178 -3.35 1.27 12.56
CA PHE A 178 -4.22 2.16 11.80
C PHE A 178 -5.34 2.70 12.70
N LYS A 179 -5.64 3.98 12.55
CA LYS A 179 -6.68 4.68 13.30
C LYS A 179 -7.84 5.06 12.39
N ASN A 180 -9.01 5.23 12.96
CA ASN A 180 -10.21 5.71 12.28
C ASN A 180 -10.34 7.24 12.30
N TYR A 181 -9.24 7.94 12.53
CA TYR A 181 -9.14 9.40 12.56
C TYR A 181 -7.77 9.85 12.07
N THR A 182 -7.70 11.08 11.65
CA THR A 182 -6.47 11.82 11.45
C THR A 182 -6.46 13.09 12.29
N PHE A 183 -5.63 14.07 11.95
CA PHE A 183 -5.51 15.32 12.72
C PHE A 183 -5.75 16.52 11.81
N GLY A 184 -6.38 17.56 12.34
CA GLY A 184 -6.51 18.87 11.71
C GLY A 184 -5.27 19.73 11.90
N HIS A 185 -5.47 21.05 11.75
CA HIS A 185 -4.40 22.01 11.94
C HIS A 185 -3.78 21.89 13.33
N ARG A 186 -2.46 22.02 13.39
CA ARG A 186 -1.64 21.82 14.61
C ARG A 186 -2.15 22.63 15.82
N SER A 187 -2.50 23.90 15.61
CA SER A 187 -2.97 24.77 16.70
C SER A 187 -4.30 24.34 17.31
N LEU A 188 -5.10 23.54 16.59
CA LEU A 188 -6.38 23.05 17.07
C LEU A 188 -6.26 21.74 17.83
N ASN A 189 -5.17 21.01 17.64
CA ASN A 189 -4.89 19.68 18.21
C ASN A 189 -6.10 18.72 18.17
N LYS A 190 -6.90 18.80 17.12
CA LYS A 190 -8.18 18.11 16.99
C LYS A 190 -8.04 16.83 16.16
N LYS A 191 -8.56 15.72 16.70
CA LYS A 191 -8.79 14.51 15.91
C LYS A 191 -9.91 14.78 14.92
N VAL A 192 -9.70 14.37 13.68
CA VAL A 192 -10.62 14.55 12.57
C VAL A 192 -11.07 13.17 12.08
N LYS A 193 -12.37 12.94 12.16
CA LYS A 193 -12.97 11.73 11.59
C LYS A 193 -13.32 11.99 10.12
N VAL A 194 -12.90 11.09 9.25
CA VAL A 194 -13.19 11.12 7.82
C VAL A 194 -14.24 10.05 7.53
N ASN A 195 -15.36 10.43 6.94
CA ASN A 195 -16.49 9.52 6.72
C ASN A 195 -16.42 8.78 5.38
N SER A 196 -15.78 9.38 4.39
CA SER A 196 -15.59 8.76 3.07
C SER A 196 -14.31 9.26 2.40
N VAL A 197 -13.84 8.54 1.41
CA VAL A 197 -12.68 8.94 0.59
C VAL A 197 -12.97 10.24 -0.15
N GLU A 198 -14.20 10.39 -0.68
CA GLU A 198 -14.65 11.55 -1.45
C GLU A 198 -14.69 12.82 -0.60
N ASP A 199 -15.07 12.71 0.68
CA ASP A 199 -15.19 13.85 1.59
C ASP A 199 -13.85 14.30 2.20
N PHE A 200 -12.79 13.52 2.01
CA PHE A 200 -11.52 13.73 2.71
C PHE A 200 -10.95 15.15 2.52
N ILE A 201 -10.84 15.61 1.28
CA ILE A 201 -10.24 16.92 0.97
C ILE A 201 -11.03 18.05 1.63
N ASN A 202 -12.37 17.98 1.57
CA ASN A 202 -13.25 18.98 2.18
C ASN A 202 -13.19 18.92 3.71
N THR A 203 -13.16 17.71 4.28
CA THR A 203 -13.04 17.49 5.73
C THR A 203 -11.73 18.09 6.26
N MET A 204 -10.61 17.88 5.53
CA MET A 204 -9.32 18.45 5.91
C MET A 204 -9.30 19.97 5.76
N LYS A 205 -9.88 20.51 4.67
CA LYS A 205 -10.01 21.96 4.47
C LYS A 205 -10.81 22.62 5.61
N ASN A 206 -11.92 22.01 6.03
CA ASN A 206 -12.72 22.47 7.16
C ASN A 206 -11.99 22.32 8.50
N SER A 207 -10.95 21.51 8.53
CA SER A 207 -10.04 21.37 9.68
C SER A 207 -8.76 22.22 9.53
N TYR A 208 -8.80 23.22 8.64
CA TYR A 208 -7.73 24.18 8.33
C TYR A 208 -6.45 23.54 7.80
N VAL A 209 -6.57 22.44 7.06
CA VAL A 209 -5.44 21.76 6.40
C VAL A 209 -5.69 21.65 4.89
N PHE A 210 -4.86 22.32 4.10
CA PHE A 210 -4.80 22.13 2.64
C PHE A 210 -3.85 20.96 2.33
N VAL A 211 -4.39 19.77 2.14
CA VAL A 211 -3.61 18.58 1.79
C VAL A 211 -3.09 18.62 0.36
N ASN A 212 -3.79 19.31 -0.54
CA ASN A 212 -3.35 19.49 -1.92
C ASN A 212 -2.40 20.69 -2.04
N ARG A 213 -1.14 20.42 -2.41
CA ARG A 213 -0.07 21.43 -2.53
C ARG A 213 -0.40 22.55 -3.55
N LEU A 214 -0.99 22.19 -4.68
CA LEU A 214 -1.33 23.18 -5.73
C LEU A 214 -2.49 24.08 -5.28
N GLN A 215 -3.50 23.51 -4.63
CA GLN A 215 -4.59 24.31 -4.07
C GLN A 215 -4.09 25.25 -2.97
N ARG A 216 -3.17 24.77 -2.12
CA ARG A 216 -2.54 25.59 -1.08
C ARG A 216 -1.76 26.76 -1.69
N LYS A 217 -0.96 26.50 -2.75
CA LYS A 217 -0.21 27.53 -3.45
C LYS A 217 -1.16 28.60 -4.03
N LYS A 218 -2.20 28.18 -4.76
CA LYS A 218 -3.21 29.11 -5.32
C LYS A 218 -3.90 29.94 -4.23
N ALA A 219 -4.25 29.35 -3.10
CA ALA A 219 -4.89 30.08 -1.99
C ALA A 219 -3.97 31.16 -1.42
N ILE A 220 -2.67 30.89 -1.28
CA ILE A 220 -1.67 31.87 -0.83
C ILE A 220 -1.53 33.00 -1.86
N GLU A 221 -1.35 32.67 -3.14
CA GLU A 221 -1.22 33.65 -4.21
C GLU A 221 -2.43 34.59 -4.29
N MET A 222 -3.64 34.05 -4.20
CA MET A 222 -4.87 34.83 -4.18
C MET A 222 -5.00 35.77 -2.96
N GLN A 223 -4.48 35.37 -1.81
CA GLN A 223 -4.50 36.21 -0.62
C GLN A 223 -3.46 37.33 -0.72
N ILE A 224 -2.27 37.04 -1.22
CA ILE A 224 -1.24 38.05 -1.45
C ILE A 224 -1.75 39.13 -2.43
N SER A 225 -2.34 38.73 -3.57
CA SER A 225 -2.88 39.65 -4.55
C SER A 225 -4.01 40.55 -4.03
N LYS A 226 -4.65 40.21 -2.92
CA LYS A 226 -5.69 41.05 -2.29
C LYS A 226 -5.12 42.08 -1.33
N ILE A 227 -3.88 41.93 -0.92
CA ILE A 227 -3.20 42.79 0.04
C ILE A 227 -2.30 43.81 -0.70
N SER A 228 -1.89 43.46 -1.92
CA SER A 228 -1.15 44.34 -2.84
C SER A 228 -2.09 45.27 -3.60
#